data_1e2c5e75e427376909ed0cb5d18d9a1c
#
_entry.id   1e2c5e75e427376909ed0cb5d18d9a1c
#
_cell.length_a   1.000
_cell.length_b   1.000
_cell.length_c   1.000
_cell.angle_alpha   90.00
_cell.angle_beta   90.00
_cell.angle_gamma   90.00
#
_symmetry.space_group_name_H-M   'P 1'
#
loop_
_entity.id
_entity.type
_entity.pdbx_description
1 polymer ?
#
loop_
_entity_poly.entity_id
_entity_poly.type
_entity_poly.pdbx_seq_one_letter_code
_entity_poly.pdbx_strand_id
1 'polypeptide(L)' 'MGSEYKVLKIDEMVRPDELKGLQHYYIHTIKTKGGVILRVEVSEKDFTAEKAAPILLKKATEADKILAL' A
#
# COMPACT_ATOMS: atom_id res chain seq x y z
N MET A 1 19.94 -5.09 -4.64
CA MET A 1 19.34 -3.89 -4.17
C MET A 1 18.24 -4.17 -3.20
N GLY A 2 18.37 -3.65 -2.03
CA GLY A 2 17.41 -3.94 -1.00
C GLY A 2 16.13 -3.13 -1.18
N SER A 3 15.03 -3.78 -1.50
CA SER A 3 13.75 -3.14 -1.40
C SER A 3 13.34 -3.13 0.07
N GLU A 4 12.76 -2.02 0.52
CA GLU A 4 12.25 -1.93 1.89
C GLU A 4 10.99 -2.76 2.06
N TYR A 5 10.39 -3.22 0.97
CA TYR A 5 9.19 -4.02 0.99
C TYR A 5 9.07 -4.85 -0.29
N LYS A 6 8.19 -5.84 -0.24
CA LYS A 6 7.87 -6.67 -1.39
C LYS A 6 6.34 -6.73 -1.49
N VAL A 7 5.81 -6.49 -2.69
CA VAL A 7 4.37 -6.60 -2.93
C VAL A 7 4.02 -8.07 -3.15
N LEU A 8 3.14 -8.59 -2.32
CA LEU A 8 2.71 -9.99 -2.39
C LEU A 8 1.49 -10.16 -3.29
N LYS A 9 0.54 -9.24 -3.20
CA LYS A 9 -0.64 -9.23 -4.07
C LYS A 9 -1.30 -7.86 -4.06
N ILE A 10 -2.13 -7.61 -5.07
CA ILE A 10 -2.92 -6.39 -5.19
C ILE A 10 -4.36 -6.81 -5.46
N ASP A 11 -5.28 -6.33 -4.63
CA ASP A 11 -6.71 -6.60 -4.79
C ASP A 11 -7.42 -5.31 -5.18
N GLU A 12 -8.22 -5.35 -6.23
CA GLU A 12 -9.05 -4.22 -6.61
C GLU A 12 -10.35 -4.26 -5.82
N MET A 13 -10.71 -3.12 -5.25
CA MET A 13 -11.93 -2.97 -4.48
C MET A 13 -12.73 -1.80 -5.04
N VAL A 14 -14.05 -1.86 -4.85
CA VAL A 14 -14.95 -0.80 -5.27
C VAL A 14 -15.78 -0.37 -4.07
N ARG A 15 -15.88 0.94 -3.86
CA ARG A 15 -16.63 1.51 -2.75
C ARG A 15 -17.58 2.58 -3.30
N PRO A 16 -18.85 2.60 -2.91
CA PRO A 16 -19.76 3.68 -3.31
C PRO A 16 -19.35 5.00 -2.65
N ASP A 17 -19.49 6.07 -3.41
CA ASP A 17 -19.22 7.42 -2.95
C ASP A 17 -20.41 8.28 -3.35
N GLU A 18 -21.02 8.98 -2.41
CA GLU A 18 -22.22 9.77 -2.66
C GLU A 18 -22.02 10.87 -3.70
N LEU A 19 -20.82 11.42 -3.78
CA LEU A 19 -20.52 12.54 -4.67
C LEU A 19 -19.99 12.11 -6.02
N LYS A 20 -19.25 11.01 -6.07
CA LYS A 20 -18.52 10.60 -7.28
C LYS A 20 -18.96 9.27 -7.86
N GLY A 21 -20.00 8.66 -7.29
CA GLY A 21 -20.46 7.35 -7.72
C GLY A 21 -19.59 6.24 -7.14
N LEU A 22 -19.02 5.40 -7.99
CA LEU A 22 -18.16 4.31 -7.54
C LEU A 22 -16.71 4.73 -7.51
N GLN A 23 -16.05 4.48 -6.40
CA GLN A 23 -14.62 4.73 -6.23
C GLN A 23 -13.87 3.41 -6.29
N HIS A 24 -12.84 3.36 -7.14
CA HIS A 24 -11.95 2.20 -7.21
C HIS A 24 -10.74 2.46 -6.33
N TYR A 25 -10.32 1.44 -5.60
CA TYR A 25 -9.09 1.52 -4.85
C TYR A 25 -8.44 0.14 -4.80
N TYR A 26 -7.16 0.11 -4.48
CA TYR A 26 -6.36 -1.10 -4.56
C TYR A 26 -5.72 -1.38 -3.21
N ILE A 27 -5.90 -2.60 -2.72
CA ILE A 27 -5.27 -3.03 -1.48
C ILE A 27 -3.99 -3.76 -1.83
N HIS A 28 -2.87 -3.15 -1.49
CA HIS A 28 -1.55 -3.76 -1.68
C HIS A 28 -1.19 -4.53 -0.42
N THR A 29 -1.03 -5.83 -0.54
CA THR A 29 -0.50 -6.63 0.55
C THR A 29 1.00 -6.70 0.36
N ILE A 30 1.73 -6.13 1.30
CA ILE A 30 3.19 -6.05 1.21
C ILE A 30 3.83 -6.71 2.42
N LYS A 31 5.07 -7.16 2.22
CA LYS A 31 5.90 -7.68 3.29
C LYS A 31 7.11 -6.76 3.43
N THR A 32 7.33 -6.25 4.62
CA THR A 32 8.44 -5.33 4.86
C THR A 32 9.75 -6.07 5.01
N LYS A 33 10.84 -5.33 4.97
CA LYS A 33 12.18 -5.86 5.20
C LYS A 33 12.28 -6.56 6.54
N GLY A 34 11.58 -6.05 7.55
CA GLY A 34 11.55 -6.64 8.89
C GLY A 34 10.62 -7.83 9.02
N GLY A 35 9.92 -8.22 7.96
CA GLY A 35 9.06 -9.39 7.98
C GLY A 35 7.60 -9.10 8.33
N VAL A 36 7.21 -7.85 8.43
CA VAL A 36 5.83 -7.47 8.75
C VAL A 36 4.97 -7.49 7.49
N ILE A 37 3.79 -8.08 7.59
CA ILE A 37 2.83 -8.09 6.48
C ILE A 37 1.81 -7.00 6.72
N LEU A 38 1.64 -6.12 5.74
CA LEU A 38 0.75 -4.97 5.81
C LEU A 38 -0.20 -4.96 4.62
N ARG A 39 -1.37 -4.37 4.84
CA ARG A 39 -2.32 -4.10 3.77
C ARG A 39 -2.45 -2.59 3.65
N VAL A 40 -2.08 -2.05 2.48
CA VAL A 40 -2.07 -0.61 2.24
C VAL A 40 -3.10 -0.28 1.15
N GLU A 41 -4.02 0.62 1.47
CA GLU A 41 -5.04 1.06 0.53
C GLU A 41 -4.49 2.20 -0.32
N VAL A 42 -4.56 2.05 -1.64
CA VAL A 42 -4.11 3.06 -2.59
C VAL A 42 -5.28 3.39 -3.50
N SER A 43 -5.64 4.67 -3.60
CA SER A 43 -6.73 5.10 -4.46
C SER A 43 -6.36 4.97 -5.93
N GLU A 44 -7.38 4.88 -6.79
CA GLU A 44 -7.15 4.74 -8.23
C GLU A 44 -6.25 5.84 -8.80
N LYS A 45 -6.46 7.08 -8.37
CA LYS A 45 -5.66 8.21 -8.85
C LYS A 45 -4.19 8.11 -8.44
N ASP A 46 -3.88 7.38 -7.38
CA ASP A 46 -2.52 7.19 -6.89
C ASP A 46 -1.95 5.83 -7.29
N PHE A 47 -2.71 5.05 -8.06
CA PHE A 47 -2.29 3.72 -8.48
C PHE A 47 -1.38 3.79 -9.70
N THR A 48 -0.22 4.40 -9.54
CA THR A 48 0.85 4.42 -10.53
C THR A 48 2.14 4.09 -9.81
N ALA A 49 3.13 3.61 -10.53
CA ALA A 49 4.41 3.28 -9.93
C ALA A 49 5.03 4.49 -9.21
N GLU A 50 4.87 5.67 -9.79
CA GLU A 50 5.44 6.90 -9.23
C GLU A 50 4.77 7.33 -7.93
N LYS A 51 3.44 7.15 -7.82
CA LYS A 51 2.70 7.61 -6.65
C LYS A 51 2.55 6.53 -5.59
N ALA A 52 2.35 5.28 -6.01
CA ALA A 52 2.15 4.17 -5.07
C ALA A 52 3.45 3.82 -4.34
N ALA A 53 4.58 3.83 -5.03
CA ALA A 53 5.84 3.43 -4.43
C ALA A 53 6.20 4.25 -3.18
N PRO A 54 6.11 5.60 -3.18
CA PRO A 54 6.39 6.37 -1.97
C PRO A 54 5.42 6.05 -0.83
N ILE A 55 4.15 5.80 -1.14
CA ILE A 55 3.15 5.46 -0.12
C ILE A 55 3.50 4.13 0.53
N LEU A 56 3.81 3.11 -0.27
CA LEU A 56 4.16 1.79 0.22
C LEU A 56 5.46 1.83 1.02
N LEU A 57 6.45 2.57 0.54
CA LEU A 57 7.72 2.70 1.22
C LEU A 57 7.56 3.34 2.59
N LYS A 58 6.77 4.40 2.67
CA LYS A 58 6.52 5.08 3.93
C LYS A 58 5.86 4.14 4.94
N LYS A 59 4.85 3.39 4.51
CA LYS A 59 4.15 2.46 5.39
C LYS A 59 5.07 1.34 5.85
N ALA A 60 5.88 0.80 4.95
CA ALA A 60 6.83 -0.25 5.31
C ALA A 60 7.86 0.25 6.32
N THR A 61 8.40 1.45 6.09
CA THR A 61 9.40 2.03 6.98
C THR A 61 8.82 2.30 8.37
N GLU A 62 7.59 2.82 8.44
CA GLU A 62 6.94 3.08 9.71
C GLU A 62 6.70 1.78 10.49
N ALA A 63 6.27 0.73 9.81
CA ALA A 63 6.03 -0.56 10.45
C ALA A 63 7.31 -1.14 11.03
N ASP A 64 8.42 -1.06 10.30
CA ASP A 64 9.69 -1.57 10.77
C ASP A 64 10.24 -0.75 11.93
N LYS A 65 9.98 0.55 11.97
CA LYS A 65 10.35 1.39 13.12
C LYS A 65 9.59 0.99 14.37
N ILE A 66 8.31 0.71 14.24
CA ILE A 66 7.50 0.26 15.38
C ILE A 66 8.02 -1.08 15.87
N LEU A 67 8.33 -1.99 14.96
CA LEU A 67 8.85 -3.30 15.30
C LEU A 67 10.19 -3.20 16.03
N ALA A 68 10.99 -2.19 15.73
CA ALA A 68 12.30 -2.00 16.33
C ALA A 68 12.25 -1.37 17.73
N LEU A 69 11.09 -0.89 18.16
CA LEU A 69 10.95 -0.35 19.48
C LEU A 69 10.92 -1.47 20.52
#